data_1cfae15d3183ee6b26ea6697f6012493
#
_entry.id   1cfae15d3183ee6b26ea6697f6012493
#
_cell.length_a   1.000
_cell.length_b   1.000
_cell.length_c   1.000
_cell.angle_alpha   90.00
_cell.angle_beta   90.00
_cell.angle_gamma   90.00
#
_symmetry.space_group_name_H-M   'P 1'
#
loop_
_entity.id
_entity.type
_entity.pdbx_description
1 polymer ?
#
loop_
_entity_poly.entity_id
_entity_poly.type
_entity_poly.pdbx_seq_one_letter_code
_entity_poly.pdbx_strand_id
1 'polypeptide(L)'
;AITVPATIIPIAFAAFAAYAFAWMEFPGRRTLFVVVVGLLVVPLQLSLVPLLQLYTGGAHLTVFGETLTLFPDLDLNGTPTAVWLTHIAFGLPLAIFLLHNYFAALPKDLIEAARIDGADHLTIFWRMVLPLSVPALASFAIFQFLWVWNDYLVAVTFVGGARDNAPLTVRLASLSGGRGQDWHLLTAAAFVSIALPLAVFFSLQRYFVRGLLAGSVKG
;
A
#
# COMPACT_ATOMS: atom_id res chain seq x y z
N ALA A 1 4.77 -14.23 -2.18
CA ALA A 1 3.47 -14.35 -1.49
C ALA A 1 3.06 -13.03 -0.79
N ILE A 2 3.99 -12.24 -0.23
CA ILE A 2 3.70 -11.00 0.52
C ILE A 2 3.52 -9.81 -0.41
N THR A 3 4.48 -9.55 -1.29
CA THR A 3 4.60 -8.30 -2.05
C THR A 3 3.43 -8.05 -3.00
N VAL A 4 2.94 -9.09 -3.68
CA VAL A 4 1.84 -8.94 -4.64
C VAL A 4 0.54 -8.48 -3.97
N PRO A 5 0.00 -9.16 -2.94
CA PRO A 5 -1.20 -8.69 -2.26
C PRO A 5 -1.00 -7.34 -1.58
N ALA A 6 0.16 -7.11 -0.92
CA ALA A 6 0.48 -5.83 -0.28
C ALA A 6 0.69 -4.66 -1.28
N THR A 7 0.80 -4.93 -2.57
CA THR A 7 0.83 -3.93 -3.64
C THR A 7 -0.55 -3.72 -4.26
N ILE A 8 -1.22 -4.80 -4.65
CA ILE A 8 -2.46 -4.72 -5.42
C ILE A 8 -3.65 -4.27 -4.56
N ILE A 9 -3.75 -4.82 -3.35
CA ILE A 9 -4.91 -4.55 -2.49
C ILE A 9 -5.03 -3.06 -2.11
N PRO A 10 -3.96 -2.38 -1.60
CA PRO A 10 -4.07 -0.97 -1.26
C PRO A 10 -4.37 -0.09 -2.48
N ILE A 11 -3.85 -0.44 -3.67
CA ILE A 11 -4.15 0.29 -4.90
C ILE A 11 -5.63 0.19 -5.26
N ALA A 12 -6.19 -1.02 -5.19
CA ALA A 12 -7.59 -1.25 -5.50
C ALA A 12 -8.51 -0.46 -4.54
N PHE A 13 -8.30 -0.58 -3.23
CA PHE A 13 -9.08 0.17 -2.24
C PHE A 13 -8.88 1.68 -2.37
N ALA A 14 -7.64 2.13 -2.60
CA ALA A 14 -7.33 3.54 -2.76
C ALA A 14 -7.98 4.13 -4.02
N ALA A 15 -8.06 3.38 -5.12
CA ALA A 15 -8.72 3.85 -6.34
C ALA A 15 -10.21 4.12 -6.11
N PHE A 16 -10.94 3.21 -5.42
CA PHE A 16 -12.33 3.45 -5.07
C PHE A 16 -12.48 4.64 -4.11
N ALA A 17 -11.68 4.69 -3.05
CA ALA A 17 -11.75 5.78 -2.08
C ALA A 17 -11.39 7.13 -2.72
N ALA A 18 -10.33 7.19 -3.51
CA ALA A 18 -9.92 8.39 -4.22
C ALA A 18 -10.98 8.89 -5.20
N TYR A 19 -11.66 7.97 -5.91
CA TYR A 19 -12.77 8.31 -6.78
C TYR A 19 -13.94 8.90 -5.98
N ALA A 20 -14.31 8.28 -4.86
CA ALA A 20 -15.36 8.80 -4.00
C ALA A 20 -15.03 10.20 -3.46
N PHE A 21 -13.80 10.43 -3.00
CA PHE A 21 -13.34 11.73 -2.55
C PHE A 21 -13.24 12.78 -3.66
N ALA A 22 -12.94 12.40 -4.90
CA ALA A 22 -12.82 13.34 -6.02
C ALA A 22 -14.17 13.71 -6.64
N TRP A 23 -15.06 12.72 -6.86
CA TRP A 23 -16.21 12.85 -7.76
C TRP A 23 -17.59 12.56 -7.14
N MET A 24 -17.63 12.09 -5.89
CA MET A 24 -18.90 11.86 -5.19
C MET A 24 -19.12 12.91 -4.11
N GLU A 25 -20.38 13.26 -3.88
CA GLU A 25 -20.77 14.15 -2.79
C GLU A 25 -21.41 13.34 -1.67
N PHE A 26 -20.82 13.43 -0.48
CA PHE A 26 -21.36 12.79 0.72
C PHE A 26 -21.01 13.61 1.97
N PRO A 27 -21.83 13.52 3.03
CA PRO A 27 -21.59 14.27 4.27
C PRO A 27 -20.27 13.86 4.90
N GLY A 28 -19.48 14.83 5.36
CA GLY A 28 -18.18 14.58 6.00
C GLY A 28 -17.02 14.27 5.06
N ARG A 29 -17.20 14.28 3.73
CA ARG A 29 -16.16 13.99 2.73
C ARG A 29 -14.83 14.69 3.03
N ARG A 30 -14.89 16.01 3.23
CA ARG A 30 -13.70 16.84 3.46
C ARG A 30 -12.98 16.46 4.76
N THR A 31 -13.74 16.28 5.84
CA THR A 31 -13.19 15.90 7.14
C THR A 31 -12.55 14.51 7.09
N LEU A 32 -13.23 13.55 6.47
CA LEU A 32 -12.72 12.19 6.31
C LEU A 32 -11.43 12.16 5.47
N PHE A 33 -11.39 12.94 4.39
CA PHE A 33 -10.16 13.05 3.58
C PHE A 33 -9.00 13.63 4.38
N VAL A 34 -9.24 14.70 5.15
CA VAL A 34 -8.21 15.30 6.03
C VAL A 34 -7.74 14.29 7.09
N VAL A 35 -8.64 13.51 7.69
CA VAL A 35 -8.27 12.45 8.64
C VAL A 35 -7.39 11.40 7.95
N VAL A 36 -7.77 10.92 6.76
CA VAL A 36 -6.98 9.95 6.00
C VAL A 36 -5.58 10.49 5.70
N VAL A 37 -5.48 11.74 5.25
CA VAL A 37 -4.17 12.39 5.01
C VAL A 37 -3.39 12.57 6.32
N GLY A 38 -4.08 12.89 7.41
CA GLY A 38 -3.47 12.98 8.74
C GLY A 38 -2.82 11.69 9.22
N LEU A 39 -3.32 10.53 8.81
CA LEU A 39 -2.72 9.23 9.13
C LEU A 39 -1.30 9.06 8.55
N LEU A 40 -0.92 9.83 7.52
CA LEU A 40 0.46 9.84 7.00
C LEU A 40 1.50 10.28 8.04
N VAL A 41 1.09 11.02 9.06
CA VAL A 41 1.97 11.50 10.12
C VAL A 41 2.31 10.40 11.14
N VAL A 42 1.51 9.32 11.17
CA VAL A 42 1.71 8.22 12.13
C VAL A 42 2.99 7.44 11.76
N PRO A 43 4.03 7.45 12.63
CA PRO A 43 5.26 6.73 12.31
C PRO A 43 5.05 5.21 12.36
N LEU A 44 5.41 4.53 11.26
CA LEU A 44 5.29 3.07 11.16
C LEU A 44 6.00 2.36 12.32
N GLN A 45 7.21 2.81 12.67
CA GLN A 45 8.02 2.18 13.71
C GLN A 45 7.35 2.19 15.09
N LEU A 46 6.66 3.28 15.43
CA LEU A 46 5.94 3.38 16.70
C LEU A 46 4.69 2.49 16.74
N SER A 47 4.14 2.18 15.58
CA SER A 47 2.93 1.38 15.45
C SER A 47 3.18 -0.13 15.42
N LEU A 48 4.43 -0.59 15.26
CA LEU A 48 4.74 -2.02 15.13
C LEU A 48 4.35 -2.81 16.38
N VAL A 49 4.68 -2.30 17.59
CA VAL A 49 4.35 -2.99 18.84
C VAL A 49 2.84 -3.02 19.10
N PRO A 50 2.09 -1.92 19.00
CA PRO A 50 0.63 -1.94 19.09
C PRO A 50 -0.03 -2.86 18.06
N LEU A 51 0.45 -2.91 16.82
CA LEU A 51 -0.07 -3.81 15.80
C LEU A 51 0.25 -5.27 16.11
N LEU A 52 1.44 -5.56 16.63
CA LEU A 52 1.77 -6.92 17.07
C LEU A 52 0.82 -7.39 18.17
N GLN A 53 0.53 -6.53 19.15
CA GLN A 53 -0.45 -6.83 20.20
C GLN A 53 -1.85 -7.05 19.63
N LEU A 54 -2.29 -6.20 18.69
CA LEU A 54 -3.57 -6.32 18.01
C LEU A 54 -3.69 -7.65 17.24
N TYR A 55 -2.63 -8.08 16.56
CA TYR A 55 -2.63 -9.29 15.74
C TYR A 55 -2.50 -10.58 16.55
N THR A 56 -1.98 -10.50 17.77
CA THR A 56 -1.82 -11.67 18.65
C THR A 56 -2.94 -11.83 19.67
N GLY A 57 -3.48 -10.75 20.21
CA GLY A 57 -4.44 -10.78 21.31
C GLY A 57 -5.71 -9.97 21.06
N GLY A 58 -5.88 -9.47 19.83
CA GLY A 58 -7.04 -8.66 19.51
C GLY A 58 -7.09 -7.32 20.24
N ALA A 59 -8.25 -6.69 20.25
CA ALA A 59 -8.53 -5.50 21.05
C ALA A 59 -9.84 -5.67 21.80
N HIS A 60 -9.77 -5.57 23.12
CA HIS A 60 -10.91 -5.74 24.02
C HIS A 60 -11.08 -4.51 24.89
N LEU A 61 -12.30 -4.03 25.02
CA LEU A 61 -12.66 -2.94 25.92
C LEU A 61 -13.55 -3.48 27.02
N THR A 62 -13.09 -3.41 28.27
CA THR A 62 -13.91 -3.79 29.41
C THR A 62 -14.54 -2.55 30.01
N VAL A 63 -15.88 -2.48 30.00
CA VAL A 63 -16.67 -1.38 30.56
C VAL A 63 -17.72 -1.98 31.50
N PHE A 64 -17.72 -1.54 32.76
CA PHE A 64 -18.65 -2.03 33.81
C PHE A 64 -18.69 -3.55 34.00
N GLY A 65 -17.55 -4.22 33.78
CA GLY A 65 -17.43 -5.69 33.94
C GLY A 65 -17.80 -6.50 32.69
N GLU A 66 -18.34 -5.87 31.66
CA GLU A 66 -18.60 -6.49 30.36
C GLU A 66 -17.42 -6.24 29.40
N THR A 67 -16.99 -7.31 28.70
CA THR A 67 -15.90 -7.20 27.73
C THR A 67 -16.44 -7.14 26.32
N LEU A 68 -16.27 -5.99 25.67
CA LEU A 68 -16.59 -5.76 24.26
C LEU A 68 -15.34 -6.05 23.41
N THR A 69 -15.44 -7.00 22.50
CA THR A 69 -14.38 -7.29 21.54
C THR A 69 -14.47 -6.31 20.37
N LEU A 70 -13.53 -5.39 20.28
CA LEU A 70 -13.43 -4.42 19.18
C LEU A 70 -12.72 -5.02 17.95
N PHE A 71 -11.74 -5.88 18.21
CA PHE A 71 -11.03 -6.63 17.19
C PHE A 71 -10.76 -8.04 17.70
N PRO A 72 -11.13 -9.09 16.95
CA PRO A 72 -10.97 -10.46 17.41
C PRO A 72 -9.49 -10.85 17.47
N ASP A 73 -9.18 -11.83 18.30
CA ASP A 73 -7.89 -12.51 18.30
C ASP A 73 -7.80 -13.42 17.06
N LEU A 74 -6.98 -13.03 16.11
CA LEU A 74 -6.81 -13.75 14.84
C LEU A 74 -5.51 -14.58 14.79
N ASP A 75 -4.66 -14.45 15.82
CA ASP A 75 -3.33 -15.07 15.90
C ASP A 75 -2.52 -14.99 14.58
N LEU A 76 -2.44 -13.78 14.03
CA LEU A 76 -1.76 -13.54 12.77
C LEU A 76 -0.24 -13.52 12.89
N ASN A 77 0.31 -13.60 14.11
CA ASN A 77 1.75 -13.54 14.35
C ASN A 77 2.45 -14.71 13.65
N GLY A 78 3.56 -14.41 12.99
CA GLY A 78 4.33 -15.39 12.22
C GLY A 78 3.75 -15.75 10.87
N THR A 79 2.72 -15.03 10.42
CA THR A 79 2.11 -15.26 9.10
C THR A 79 2.45 -14.15 8.11
N PRO A 80 2.55 -14.46 6.81
CA PRO A 80 2.67 -13.43 5.77
C PRO A 80 1.50 -12.45 5.76
N THR A 81 0.33 -12.86 6.26
CA THR A 81 -0.90 -12.06 6.34
C THR A 81 -0.70 -10.81 7.21
N ALA A 82 -0.05 -10.95 8.38
CA ALA A 82 0.26 -9.79 9.24
C ALA A 82 1.12 -8.76 8.52
N VAL A 83 2.11 -9.21 7.74
CA VAL A 83 3.01 -8.32 6.99
C VAL A 83 2.25 -7.54 5.92
N TRP A 84 1.47 -8.22 5.07
CA TRP A 84 0.78 -7.48 4.02
C TRP A 84 -0.40 -6.65 4.52
N LEU A 85 -1.10 -7.03 5.59
CA LEU A 85 -2.10 -6.17 6.24
C LEU A 85 -1.47 -4.87 6.77
N THR A 86 -0.29 -4.96 7.39
CA THR A 86 0.46 -3.79 7.86
C THR A 86 0.85 -2.87 6.69
N HIS A 87 1.40 -3.44 5.62
CA HIS A 87 1.75 -2.64 4.43
C HIS A 87 0.53 -2.03 3.73
N ILE A 88 -0.63 -2.72 3.74
CA ILE A 88 -1.89 -2.16 3.24
C ILE A 88 -2.29 -0.96 4.09
N ALA A 89 -2.32 -1.11 5.41
CA ALA A 89 -2.74 -0.05 6.32
C ALA A 89 -1.90 1.22 6.19
N PHE A 90 -0.57 1.09 6.11
CA PHE A 90 0.33 2.24 5.96
C PHE A 90 0.44 2.78 4.53
N GLY A 91 0.27 1.93 3.52
CA GLY A 91 0.28 2.36 2.12
C GLY A 91 -1.00 3.06 1.67
N LEU A 92 -2.13 2.71 2.28
CA LEU A 92 -3.45 3.16 1.86
C LEU A 92 -3.64 4.69 1.92
N PRO A 93 -3.25 5.42 2.99
CA PRO A 93 -3.41 6.87 3.06
C PRO A 93 -2.65 7.60 1.94
N LEU A 94 -1.41 7.21 1.67
CA LEU A 94 -0.61 7.80 0.59
C LEU A 94 -1.19 7.48 -0.77
N ALA A 95 -1.65 6.24 -1.00
CA ALA A 95 -2.31 5.83 -2.23
C ALA A 95 -3.57 6.66 -2.49
N ILE A 96 -4.43 6.83 -1.48
CA ILE A 96 -5.64 7.65 -1.58
C ILE A 96 -5.29 9.09 -1.90
N PHE A 97 -4.31 9.68 -1.22
CA PHE A 97 -3.89 11.05 -1.45
C PHE A 97 -3.38 11.28 -2.88
N LEU A 98 -2.49 10.42 -3.36
CA LEU A 98 -1.91 10.55 -4.71
C LEU A 98 -2.96 10.33 -5.80
N LEU A 99 -3.76 9.27 -5.68
CA LEU A 99 -4.81 8.96 -6.65
C LEU A 99 -5.93 10.00 -6.63
N HIS A 100 -6.31 10.51 -5.46
CA HIS A 100 -7.28 11.62 -5.35
C HIS A 100 -6.81 12.86 -6.12
N ASN A 101 -5.56 13.27 -5.93
CA ASN A 101 -5.03 14.44 -6.62
C ASN A 101 -5.00 14.25 -8.14
N TYR A 102 -4.68 13.04 -8.60
CA TYR A 102 -4.72 12.72 -10.02
C TYR A 102 -6.14 12.68 -10.57
N PHE A 103 -7.07 12.04 -9.88
CA PHE A 103 -8.48 11.94 -10.31
C PHE A 103 -9.17 13.30 -10.32
N ALA A 104 -8.89 14.14 -9.32
CA ALA A 104 -9.43 15.51 -9.25
C ALA A 104 -8.89 16.45 -10.36
N ALA A 105 -7.73 16.10 -10.95
CA ALA A 105 -7.14 16.85 -12.07
C ALA A 105 -7.70 16.44 -13.44
N LEU A 106 -8.48 15.36 -13.52
CA LEU A 106 -9.13 14.97 -14.78
C LEU A 106 -10.13 16.04 -15.23
N PRO A 107 -10.29 16.29 -16.56
CA PRO A 107 -11.23 17.28 -17.05
C PRO A 107 -12.66 17.00 -16.60
N LYS A 108 -13.29 17.98 -15.98
CA LYS A 108 -14.68 17.87 -15.48
C LYS A 108 -15.66 17.62 -16.61
N ASP A 109 -15.44 18.27 -17.75
CA ASP A 109 -16.30 18.17 -18.94
C ASP A 109 -16.47 16.71 -19.40
N LEU A 110 -15.44 15.87 -19.26
CA LEU A 110 -15.52 14.45 -19.59
C LEU A 110 -16.50 13.70 -18.67
N ILE A 111 -16.45 14.00 -17.38
CA ILE A 111 -17.31 13.37 -16.38
C ILE A 111 -18.76 13.87 -16.51
N GLU A 112 -18.94 15.18 -16.79
CA GLU A 112 -20.24 15.78 -16.99
C GLU A 112 -20.91 15.26 -18.27
N ALA A 113 -20.18 15.15 -19.38
CA ALA A 113 -20.68 14.56 -20.62
C ALA A 113 -21.17 13.11 -20.39
N ALA A 114 -20.36 12.29 -19.71
CA ALA A 114 -20.77 10.92 -19.40
C ALA A 114 -22.04 10.84 -18.54
N ARG A 115 -22.23 11.79 -17.61
CA ARG A 115 -23.47 11.87 -16.80
C ARG A 115 -24.68 12.27 -17.64
N ILE A 116 -24.50 13.17 -18.60
CA ILE A 116 -25.56 13.56 -19.55
C ILE A 116 -25.97 12.37 -20.40
N ASP A 117 -25.00 11.52 -20.79
CA ASP A 117 -25.22 10.27 -21.51
C ASP A 117 -25.84 9.16 -20.63
N GLY A 118 -26.12 9.43 -19.34
CA GLY A 118 -26.77 8.50 -18.43
C GLY A 118 -25.82 7.51 -17.74
N ALA A 119 -24.49 7.71 -17.81
CA ALA A 119 -23.54 6.84 -17.13
C ALA A 119 -23.62 7.02 -15.60
N ASP A 120 -23.72 5.91 -14.89
CA ASP A 120 -23.64 5.86 -13.43
C ASP A 120 -22.18 5.97 -12.93
N HIS A 121 -22.01 6.13 -11.63
CA HIS A 121 -20.68 6.25 -11.01
C HIS A 121 -19.77 5.06 -11.28
N LEU A 122 -20.30 3.83 -11.31
CA LEU A 122 -19.50 2.64 -11.57
C LEU A 122 -19.02 2.61 -13.02
N THR A 123 -19.88 2.96 -13.96
CA THR A 123 -19.54 3.05 -15.39
C THR A 123 -18.46 4.11 -15.63
N ILE A 124 -18.61 5.30 -15.03
CA ILE A 124 -17.62 6.38 -15.11
C ILE A 124 -16.28 5.91 -14.52
N PHE A 125 -16.30 5.28 -13.34
CA PHE A 125 -15.08 4.78 -12.70
C PHE A 125 -14.34 3.76 -13.58
N TRP A 126 -15.03 2.71 -14.03
CA TRP A 126 -14.38 1.60 -14.75
C TRP A 126 -14.02 1.94 -16.19
N ARG A 127 -14.86 2.71 -16.89
CA ARG A 127 -14.68 2.99 -18.33
C ARG A 127 -13.93 4.27 -18.63
N MET A 128 -13.82 5.18 -17.66
CA MET A 128 -13.18 6.47 -17.89
C MET A 128 -12.06 6.75 -16.91
N VAL A 129 -12.37 6.88 -15.61
CA VAL A 129 -11.38 7.32 -14.62
C VAL A 129 -10.24 6.33 -14.48
N LEU A 130 -10.52 5.06 -14.35
CA LEU A 130 -9.51 4.02 -14.17
C LEU A 130 -8.58 3.89 -15.40
N PRO A 131 -9.07 3.79 -16.65
CA PRO A 131 -8.21 3.77 -17.84
C PRO A 131 -7.36 5.03 -18.03
N LEU A 132 -7.92 6.22 -17.80
CA LEU A 132 -7.19 7.47 -17.90
C LEU A 132 -6.11 7.60 -16.80
N SER A 133 -6.28 6.89 -15.69
CA SER A 133 -5.38 6.95 -14.53
C SER A 133 -4.33 5.84 -14.48
N VAL A 134 -4.25 4.99 -15.50
CA VAL A 134 -3.23 3.93 -15.59
C VAL A 134 -1.81 4.45 -15.31
N PRO A 135 -1.38 5.64 -15.80
CA PRO A 135 -0.04 6.15 -15.47
C PRO A 135 0.17 6.41 -13.97
N ALA A 136 -0.83 6.98 -13.28
CA ALA A 136 -0.76 7.25 -11.85
C ALA A 136 -0.80 5.94 -11.03
N LEU A 137 -1.69 5.03 -11.40
CA LEU A 137 -1.79 3.70 -10.78
C LEU A 137 -0.49 2.91 -10.92
N ALA A 138 0.11 2.90 -12.10
CA ALA A 138 1.36 2.22 -12.36
C ALA A 138 2.53 2.86 -11.59
N SER A 139 2.57 4.19 -11.50
CA SER A 139 3.59 4.92 -10.73
C SER A 139 3.52 4.56 -9.24
N PHE A 140 2.31 4.57 -8.67
CA PHE A 140 2.13 4.16 -7.28
C PHE A 140 2.41 2.66 -7.08
N ALA A 141 2.03 1.80 -8.03
CA ALA A 141 2.31 0.37 -7.98
C ALA A 141 3.81 0.06 -7.91
N ILE A 142 4.64 0.76 -8.70
CA ILE A 142 6.10 0.65 -8.63
C ILE A 142 6.59 1.04 -7.23
N PHE A 143 6.15 2.20 -6.73
CA PHE A 143 6.55 2.69 -5.42
C PHE A 143 6.18 1.72 -4.31
N GLN A 144 4.91 1.29 -4.26
CA GLN A 144 4.40 0.35 -3.26
C GLN A 144 5.10 -1.01 -3.34
N PHE A 145 5.31 -1.53 -4.57
CA PHE A 145 6.03 -2.78 -4.79
C PHE A 145 7.46 -2.71 -4.25
N LEU A 146 8.20 -1.64 -4.59
CA LEU A 146 9.58 -1.47 -4.14
C LEU A 146 9.67 -1.30 -2.62
N TRP A 147 8.73 -0.57 -2.04
CA TRP A 147 8.66 -0.40 -0.59
C TRP A 147 8.43 -1.74 0.13
N VAL A 148 7.45 -2.52 -0.30
CA VAL A 148 7.16 -3.84 0.28
C VAL A 148 8.27 -4.85 0.01
N TRP A 149 8.83 -4.84 -1.20
CA TRP A 149 9.91 -5.77 -1.58
C TRP A 149 11.18 -5.57 -0.75
N ASN A 150 11.54 -4.32 -0.51
CA ASN A 150 12.76 -3.98 0.24
C ASN A 150 12.53 -3.93 1.76
N ASP A 151 11.30 -4.19 2.24
CA ASP A 151 11.02 -4.14 3.66
C ASP A 151 11.72 -5.27 4.41
N TYR A 152 12.33 -4.90 5.51
CA TYR A 152 12.93 -5.79 6.49
C TYR A 152 12.23 -5.69 7.84
N LEU A 153 11.92 -4.47 8.27
CA LEU A 153 11.51 -4.19 9.64
C LEU A 153 10.12 -4.77 9.96
N VAL A 154 9.14 -4.54 9.10
CA VAL A 154 7.80 -5.12 9.26
C VAL A 154 7.88 -6.64 9.14
N ALA A 155 8.65 -7.13 8.16
CA ALA A 155 8.81 -8.55 7.93
C ALA A 155 9.44 -9.28 9.13
N VAL A 156 10.53 -8.76 9.70
CA VAL A 156 11.17 -9.40 10.87
C VAL A 156 10.33 -9.30 12.12
N THR A 157 9.54 -8.22 12.27
CA THR A 157 8.65 -8.02 13.43
C THR A 157 7.51 -9.04 13.44
N PHE A 158 6.85 -9.26 12.31
CA PHE A 158 5.63 -10.09 12.26
C PHE A 158 5.86 -11.54 11.85
N VAL A 159 6.89 -11.85 11.04
CA VAL A 159 7.20 -13.22 10.62
C VAL A 159 8.33 -13.82 11.44
N GLY A 160 9.27 -12.99 11.89
CA GLY A 160 10.48 -13.43 12.58
C GLY A 160 11.55 -13.95 11.63
N GLY A 161 12.77 -14.14 12.17
CA GLY A 161 13.96 -14.49 11.38
C GLY A 161 14.17 -15.99 11.13
N ALA A 162 13.60 -16.85 11.96
CA ALA A 162 13.93 -18.28 12.01
C ALA A 162 12.89 -19.19 11.32
N ARG A 163 11.85 -18.64 10.69
CA ARG A 163 10.77 -19.43 10.08
C ARG A 163 11.02 -19.68 8.59
N ASP A 164 10.54 -20.81 8.09
CA ASP A 164 10.64 -21.19 6.68
C ASP A 164 10.00 -20.17 5.72
N ASN A 165 9.05 -19.39 6.22
CA ASN A 165 8.33 -18.34 5.48
C ASN A 165 9.02 -16.96 5.53
N ALA A 166 10.24 -16.85 6.11
CA ALA A 166 10.93 -15.58 6.21
C ALA A 166 11.19 -14.97 4.81
N PRO A 167 10.82 -13.68 4.60
CA PRO A 167 11.08 -12.97 3.36
C PRO A 167 12.57 -12.89 3.01
N LEU A 168 12.86 -12.64 1.73
CA LEU A 168 14.23 -12.58 1.22
C LEU A 168 15.10 -11.57 1.99
N THR A 169 14.59 -10.40 2.32
CA THR A 169 15.29 -9.36 3.09
C THR A 169 15.71 -9.84 4.48
N VAL A 170 14.84 -10.59 5.16
CA VAL A 170 15.14 -11.17 6.48
C VAL A 170 16.21 -12.27 6.37
N ARG A 171 16.14 -13.12 5.33
CA ARG A 171 17.16 -14.15 5.07
C ARG A 171 18.52 -13.53 4.69
N LEU A 172 18.53 -12.46 3.88
CA LEU A 172 19.75 -11.71 3.56
C LEU A 172 20.41 -11.12 4.81
N ALA A 173 19.60 -10.52 5.68
CA ALA A 173 20.11 -9.99 6.94
C ALA A 173 20.74 -11.08 7.85
N SER A 174 20.19 -12.29 7.85
CA SER A 174 20.74 -13.41 8.61
C SER A 174 22.12 -13.88 8.08
N LEU A 175 22.36 -13.78 6.79
CA LEU A 175 23.68 -14.07 6.19
C LEU A 175 24.76 -13.06 6.60
N SER A 176 24.36 -11.80 6.86
CA SER A 176 25.30 -10.75 7.28
C SER A 176 25.79 -10.91 8.74
N GLY A 177 25.02 -11.64 9.58
CA GLY A 177 25.32 -11.85 11.01
C GLY A 177 26.40 -12.90 11.31
N GLY A 178 26.82 -13.69 10.34
CA GLY A 178 27.74 -14.83 10.52
C GLY A 178 29.22 -14.44 10.41
N ARG A 179 29.76 -13.58 11.28
CA ARG A 179 31.22 -13.27 11.38
C ARG A 179 31.96 -13.05 10.04
N GLY A 180 31.28 -12.65 8.97
CA GLY A 180 31.88 -12.39 7.67
C GLY A 180 32.29 -13.64 6.87
N GLN A 181 31.80 -14.84 7.22
CA GLN A 181 32.21 -16.08 6.54
C GLN A 181 31.49 -16.28 5.20
N ASP A 182 30.29 -15.70 5.00
CA ASP A 182 29.44 -15.96 3.83
C ASP A 182 29.26 -14.75 2.91
N TRP A 183 30.26 -13.88 2.81
CA TRP A 183 30.22 -12.69 1.94
C TRP A 183 29.89 -13.00 0.49
N HIS A 184 30.37 -14.11 -0.03
CA HIS A 184 30.09 -14.54 -1.41
C HIS A 184 28.61 -14.93 -1.60
N LEU A 185 27.98 -15.55 -0.59
CA LEU A 185 26.55 -15.86 -0.63
C LEU A 185 25.72 -14.60 -0.46
N LEU A 186 26.12 -13.70 0.46
CA LEU A 186 25.43 -12.43 0.67
C LEU A 186 25.42 -11.58 -0.59
N THR A 187 26.59 -11.42 -1.24
CA THR A 187 26.69 -10.63 -2.49
C THR A 187 25.90 -11.27 -3.63
N ALA A 188 25.99 -12.58 -3.82
CA ALA A 188 25.23 -13.29 -4.83
C ALA A 188 23.71 -13.16 -4.61
N ALA A 189 23.26 -13.34 -3.37
CA ALA A 189 21.84 -13.21 -3.01
C ALA A 189 21.34 -11.76 -3.13
N ALA A 190 22.18 -10.76 -2.82
CA ALA A 190 21.88 -9.35 -3.03
C ALA A 190 21.66 -9.04 -4.52
N PHE A 191 22.53 -9.52 -5.41
CA PHE A 191 22.36 -9.37 -6.86
C PHE A 191 21.07 -10.03 -7.37
N VAL A 192 20.76 -11.24 -6.91
CA VAL A 192 19.51 -11.93 -7.27
C VAL A 192 18.28 -11.14 -6.76
N SER A 193 18.37 -10.55 -5.56
CA SER A 193 17.26 -9.78 -4.98
C SER A 193 16.92 -8.51 -5.77
N ILE A 194 17.89 -7.90 -6.45
CA ILE A 194 17.71 -6.71 -7.28
C ILE A 194 17.06 -7.04 -8.63
N ALA A 195 17.21 -8.25 -9.13
CA ALA A 195 16.73 -8.64 -10.46
C ALA A 195 15.22 -8.43 -10.64
N LEU A 196 14.39 -8.81 -9.65
CA LEU A 196 12.95 -8.65 -9.74
C LEU A 196 12.48 -7.19 -9.64
N PRO A 197 12.96 -6.35 -8.71
CA PRO A 197 12.71 -4.91 -8.72
C PRO A 197 13.08 -4.22 -10.04
N LEU A 198 14.21 -4.56 -10.62
CA LEU A 198 14.62 -4.02 -11.93
C LEU A 198 13.66 -4.46 -13.04
N ALA A 199 13.28 -5.72 -13.08
CA ALA A 199 12.31 -6.23 -14.06
C ALA A 199 10.96 -5.50 -13.96
N VAL A 200 10.45 -5.31 -12.74
CA VAL A 200 9.21 -4.57 -12.49
C VAL A 200 9.35 -3.11 -12.91
N PHE A 201 10.44 -2.45 -12.51
CA PHE A 201 10.70 -1.06 -12.88
C PHE A 201 10.79 -0.88 -14.40
N PHE A 202 11.60 -1.67 -15.10
CA PHE A 202 11.75 -1.56 -16.56
C PHE A 202 10.44 -1.88 -17.31
N SER A 203 9.63 -2.77 -16.80
CA SER A 203 8.32 -3.09 -17.40
C SER A 203 7.34 -1.92 -17.31
N LEU A 204 7.38 -1.16 -16.23
CA LEU A 204 6.40 -0.11 -15.93
C LEU A 204 6.96 1.32 -16.09
N GLN A 205 8.27 1.52 -16.33
CA GLN A 205 8.92 2.84 -16.38
C GLN A 205 8.25 3.83 -17.36
N ARG A 206 7.73 3.34 -18.49
CA ARG A 206 7.03 4.17 -19.48
C ARG A 206 5.81 4.88 -18.91
N TYR A 207 5.12 4.24 -17.97
CA TYR A 207 3.96 4.81 -17.29
C TYR A 207 4.40 5.79 -16.20
N PHE A 208 5.49 5.47 -15.49
CA PHE A 208 6.09 6.33 -14.47
C PHE A 208 6.50 7.69 -15.04
N VAL A 209 7.23 7.70 -16.16
CA VAL A 209 7.66 8.93 -16.83
C VAL A 209 6.46 9.76 -17.27
N ARG A 210 5.43 9.14 -17.84
CA ARG A 210 4.19 9.84 -18.25
C ARG A 210 3.43 10.41 -17.06
N GLY A 211 3.37 9.69 -15.93
CA GLY A 211 2.70 10.15 -14.71
C GLY A 211 3.38 11.38 -14.09
N LEU A 212 4.71 11.42 -14.09
CA LEU A 212 5.48 12.58 -13.60
C LEU A 212 5.31 13.81 -14.49
N LEU A 213 5.34 13.62 -15.81
CA LEU A 213 5.21 14.72 -16.79
C LEU A 213 3.79 15.31 -16.78
N ALA A 214 2.75 14.51 -16.59
CA ALA A 214 1.37 15.00 -16.50
C ALA A 214 1.14 15.94 -15.30
N GLY A 215 1.92 15.81 -14.21
CA GLY A 215 1.89 16.71 -13.06
C GLY A 215 2.73 17.98 -13.22
N SER A 216 3.65 18.02 -14.17
CA SER A 216 4.60 19.13 -14.35
C SER A 216 4.20 20.17 -15.41
N VAL A 217 3.24 19.87 -16.27
CA VAL A 217 2.75 20.80 -17.30
C VAL A 217 1.55 21.58 -16.75
N LYS A 218 1.83 22.48 -15.82
CA LYS A 218 1.03 23.68 -15.53
C LYS A 218 1.88 24.87 -15.94
N GLY A 219 1.87 25.18 -17.21
CA GLY A 219 2.31 26.41 -17.79
C GLY A 219 1.16 27.01 -18.57
#